data_5c67ea7000bc589df0a76bb30f40a649
#
_entry.id   5c67ea7000bc589df0a76bb30f40a649
#
_cell.length_a   1.000
_cell.length_b   1.000
_cell.length_c   1.000
_cell.angle_alpha   90.00
_cell.angle_beta   90.00
_cell.angle_gamma   90.00
#
_symmetry.space_group_name_H-M   'P 1'
#
loop_
_entity.id
_entity.type
_entity.pdbx_description
1 polymer ?
#
loop_
_entity_poly.entity_id
_entity_poly.type
_entity_poly.pdbx_seq_one_letter_code
_entity_poly.pdbx_strand_id
1 'polypeptide(L)'
;LEHLDPFRIPAFEQVLFAHAAPGTVILTTPNREYNVKYPALKTGALRHGDHRFEWTRQEFADWAAHVCRSYGYQVVCSGIGEEDPQVGAPTQMGVFTKCV
;
A
#
# COMPACT_ATOMS: atom_id res chain seq x y z
N LEU A 1 -3.87 5.97 0.45
CA LEU A 1 -2.86 5.87 1.51
C LEU A 1 -1.66 6.78 1.24
N GLU A 2 -1.21 6.81 -0.01
CA GLU A 2 -0.03 7.60 -0.44
C GLU A 2 -0.20 9.12 -0.32
N HIS A 3 -1.42 9.59 -0.09
CA HIS A 3 -1.71 11.02 0.12
C HIS A 3 -1.54 11.47 1.57
N LEU A 4 -1.34 10.52 2.49
CA LEU A 4 -1.06 10.82 3.90
C LEU A 4 0.42 11.07 4.09
N ASP A 5 0.75 12.02 4.98
CA ASP A 5 2.13 12.09 5.47
C ASP A 5 2.44 10.80 6.25
N PRO A 6 3.64 10.20 6.05
CA PRO A 6 3.95 8.92 6.69
C PRO A 6 3.76 8.90 8.21
N PHE A 7 4.00 10.01 8.89
CA PHE A 7 3.84 10.07 10.35
C PHE A 7 2.37 9.99 10.79
N ARG A 8 1.40 10.14 9.87
CA ARG A 8 -0.03 10.01 10.16
C ARG A 8 -0.54 8.59 9.99
N ILE A 9 0.25 7.71 9.42
CA ILE A 9 -0.16 6.32 9.16
C ILE A 9 -0.56 5.59 10.44
N PRO A 10 0.17 5.69 11.58
CA PRO A 10 -0.26 5.02 12.81
C PRO A 10 -1.64 5.46 13.29
N ALA A 11 -1.99 6.74 13.21
CA ALA A 11 -3.31 7.21 13.58
C ALA A 11 -4.39 6.71 12.62
N PHE A 12 -4.10 6.67 11.33
CA PHE A 12 -4.98 6.11 10.30
C PHE A 12 -5.26 4.63 10.56
N GLU A 13 -4.22 3.85 10.89
CA GLU A 13 -4.36 2.43 11.25
C GLU A 13 -5.31 2.26 12.43
N GLN A 14 -5.13 3.06 13.47
CA GLN A 14 -5.97 3.00 14.67
C GLN A 14 -7.43 3.25 14.33
N VAL A 15 -7.72 4.30 13.57
CA VAL A 15 -9.09 4.65 13.21
C VAL A 15 -9.72 3.56 12.36
N LEU A 16 -9.00 3.06 11.36
CA LEU A 16 -9.57 2.10 10.41
C LEU A 16 -9.67 0.70 10.97
N PHE A 17 -8.58 0.19 11.56
CA PHE A 17 -8.49 -1.22 11.95
C PHE A 17 -8.88 -1.49 13.39
N ALA A 18 -8.70 -0.52 14.29
CA ALA A 18 -9.05 -0.70 15.70
C ALA A 18 -10.44 -0.15 16.02
N HIS A 19 -10.77 1.05 15.57
CA HIS A 19 -12.05 1.70 15.93
C HIS A 19 -13.18 1.32 14.97
N ALA A 20 -13.02 1.56 13.67
CA ALA A 20 -14.03 1.17 12.70
C ALA A 20 -14.09 -0.36 12.56
N ALA A 21 -12.94 -0.98 12.50
CA ALA A 21 -12.74 -2.44 12.50
C ALA A 21 -13.72 -3.18 11.57
N PRO A 22 -13.83 -2.79 10.27
CA PRO A 22 -14.75 -3.48 9.36
C PRO A 22 -14.28 -4.91 9.08
N GLY A 23 -15.20 -5.75 8.62
CA GLY A 23 -14.88 -7.13 8.27
C GLY A 23 -13.88 -7.26 7.13
N THR A 24 -13.95 -6.33 6.17
CA THR A 24 -13.05 -6.32 5.00
C THR A 24 -12.60 -4.90 4.74
N VAL A 25 -11.29 -4.74 4.48
CA VAL A 25 -10.69 -3.46 4.07
C VAL A 25 -9.92 -3.70 2.78
N ILE A 26 -10.16 -2.86 1.79
CA ILE A 26 -9.40 -2.88 0.54
C ILE A 26 -8.61 -1.59 0.45
N LEU A 27 -7.29 -1.71 0.34
CA LEU A 27 -6.39 -0.57 0.20
C LEU A 27 -5.52 -0.76 -1.04
N THR A 28 -5.35 0.32 -1.77
CA THR A 28 -4.45 0.36 -2.92
C THR A 28 -3.42 1.45 -2.73
N THR A 29 -2.25 1.24 -3.33
CA THR A 29 -1.18 2.24 -3.33
C THR A 29 -0.30 2.02 -4.55
N PRO A 30 0.34 3.08 -5.09
CA PRO A 30 1.24 2.90 -6.22
C PRO A 30 2.41 1.99 -5.88
N ASN A 31 2.82 1.17 -6.83
CA ASN A 31 4.04 0.40 -6.71
C ASN A 31 5.21 1.25 -7.20
N ARG A 32 6.05 1.69 -6.27
CA ARG A 32 7.20 2.55 -6.56
C ARG A 32 8.17 1.92 -7.56
N GLU A 33 8.32 0.62 -7.50
CA GLU A 33 9.24 -0.09 -8.40
C GLU A 33 8.84 0.05 -9.87
N TYR A 34 7.53 0.16 -10.14
CA TYR A 34 7.02 0.33 -11.49
C TYR A 34 7.34 1.71 -12.08
N ASN A 35 7.74 2.66 -11.26
CA ASN A 35 8.03 4.03 -11.72
C ASN A 35 9.14 4.09 -12.77
N VAL A 36 10.03 3.10 -12.83
CA VAL A 36 11.06 3.00 -13.87
C VAL A 36 10.47 2.85 -15.27
N LYS A 37 9.19 2.46 -15.38
CA LYS A 37 8.48 2.34 -16.64
C LYS A 37 7.95 3.67 -17.18
N TYR A 38 8.06 4.75 -16.41
CA TYR A 38 7.58 6.08 -16.80
C TYR A 38 8.76 6.94 -17.23
N PRO A 39 9.02 7.10 -18.56
CA PRO A 39 10.23 7.78 -19.04
C PRO A 39 10.34 9.24 -18.63
N ALA A 40 9.21 9.91 -18.43
CA ALA A 40 9.17 11.31 -18.02
C ALA A 40 9.41 11.51 -16.53
N LEU A 41 9.38 10.45 -15.73
CA LEU A 41 9.54 10.54 -14.28
C LEU A 41 11.02 10.43 -13.93
N LYS A 42 11.52 11.42 -13.17
CA LYS A 42 12.91 11.40 -12.70
C LYS A 42 13.12 10.25 -11.72
N THR A 43 14.33 9.68 -11.71
CA THR A 43 14.71 8.65 -10.74
C THR A 43 14.46 9.15 -9.32
N GLY A 44 13.71 8.37 -8.54
CA GLY A 44 13.35 8.70 -7.16
C GLY A 44 12.18 9.65 -7.00
N ALA A 45 11.62 10.19 -8.11
CA ALA A 45 10.45 11.06 -8.04
C ALA A 45 9.18 10.24 -7.82
N LEU A 46 8.18 10.86 -7.18
CA LEU A 46 6.84 10.29 -7.03
C LEU A 46 6.01 10.56 -8.28
N ARG A 47 4.97 9.71 -8.52
CA ARG A 47 4.12 9.83 -9.72
C ARG A 47 3.32 11.12 -9.77
N HIS A 48 2.88 11.60 -8.60
CA HIS A 48 2.08 12.82 -8.49
C HIS A 48 2.62 13.71 -7.39
N GLY A 49 2.48 15.02 -7.56
CA GLY A 49 2.97 16.00 -6.59
C GLY A 49 2.22 15.96 -5.25
N ASP A 50 1.00 15.44 -5.23
CA ASP A 50 0.20 15.27 -4.00
C ASP A 50 0.42 13.93 -3.30
N HIS A 51 1.25 13.06 -3.86
CA HIS A 51 1.70 11.85 -3.17
C HIS A 51 2.75 12.25 -2.13
N ARG A 52 2.60 11.73 -0.92
CA ARG A 52 3.57 11.98 0.18
C ARG A 52 4.60 10.88 0.25
N PHE A 53 4.29 9.70 -0.27
CA PHE A 53 5.21 8.58 -0.39
C PHE A 53 4.67 7.60 -1.42
N GLU A 54 5.54 6.73 -1.90
CA GLU A 54 5.15 5.58 -2.73
C GLU A 54 6.02 4.41 -2.26
N TRP A 55 5.39 3.27 -1.96
CA TRP A 55 6.08 2.12 -1.41
C TRP A 55 6.48 1.11 -2.48
N THR A 56 7.62 0.45 -2.24
CA THR A 56 7.97 -0.77 -2.95
C THR A 56 7.02 -1.90 -2.53
N ARG A 57 7.03 -3.00 -3.27
CA ARG A 57 6.22 -4.18 -2.90
C ARG A 57 6.59 -4.71 -1.53
N GLN A 58 7.88 -4.71 -1.18
CA GLN A 58 8.34 -5.19 0.12
C GLN A 58 7.88 -4.26 1.25
N GLU A 59 7.98 -2.96 1.04
CA GLU A 59 7.52 -1.99 2.04
C GLU A 59 6.02 -2.13 2.31
N PHE A 60 5.22 -2.28 1.24
CA PHE A 60 3.78 -2.49 1.39
C PHE A 60 3.47 -3.80 2.12
N ALA A 61 4.15 -4.88 1.74
CA ALA A 61 3.95 -6.19 2.37
C ALA A 61 4.33 -6.17 3.85
N ASP A 62 5.42 -5.48 4.21
CA ASP A 62 5.86 -5.35 5.60
C ASP A 62 4.84 -4.57 6.43
N TRP A 63 4.32 -3.47 5.88
CA TRP A 63 3.28 -2.70 6.54
C TRP A 63 1.99 -3.52 6.71
N ALA A 64 1.58 -4.24 5.66
CA ALA A 64 0.39 -5.08 5.71
C ALA A 64 0.53 -6.17 6.78
N ALA A 65 1.70 -6.79 6.88
CA ALA A 65 1.97 -7.79 7.90
C ALA A 65 1.91 -7.20 9.32
N HIS A 66 2.43 -5.98 9.49
CA HIS A 66 2.34 -5.24 10.76
C HIS A 66 0.88 -5.01 11.15
N VAL A 67 0.04 -4.56 10.22
CA VAL A 67 -1.39 -4.35 10.46
C VAL A 67 -2.07 -5.65 10.89
N CYS A 68 -1.79 -6.74 10.19
CA CYS A 68 -2.38 -8.04 10.51
C CYS A 68 -2.02 -8.49 11.93
N ARG A 69 -0.76 -8.34 12.33
CA ARG A 69 -0.31 -8.70 13.68
C ARG A 69 -0.91 -7.79 14.75
N SER A 70 -1.01 -6.51 14.47
CA SER A 70 -1.42 -5.52 15.47
C SER A 70 -2.93 -5.49 15.68
N TYR A 71 -3.72 -5.78 14.63
CA TYR A 71 -5.16 -5.55 14.66
C TYR A 71 -5.99 -6.81 14.40
N GLY A 72 -5.37 -7.95 14.20
CA GLY A 72 -6.08 -9.22 14.03
C GLY A 72 -6.73 -9.37 12.66
N TYR A 73 -5.99 -9.07 11.60
CA TYR A 73 -6.42 -9.23 10.23
C TYR A 73 -5.54 -10.22 9.48
N GLN A 74 -6.07 -10.74 8.39
CA GLN A 74 -5.32 -11.46 7.36
C GLN A 74 -5.31 -10.59 6.10
N VAL A 75 -4.30 -10.74 5.26
CA VAL A 75 -4.19 -9.95 4.03
C VAL A 75 -3.79 -10.83 2.85
N VAL A 76 -4.38 -10.51 1.69
CA VAL A 76 -3.94 -11.01 0.40
C VAL A 76 -3.48 -9.80 -0.41
N CYS A 77 -2.21 -9.77 -0.77
CA CYS A 77 -1.63 -8.72 -1.59
C CYS A 77 -1.61 -9.16 -3.05
N SER A 78 -1.96 -8.25 -3.95
CA SER A 78 -1.96 -8.50 -5.39
C SER A 78 -1.61 -7.22 -6.14
N GLY A 79 -1.38 -7.35 -7.46
CA GLY A 79 -1.14 -6.21 -8.32
C GLY A 79 -2.37 -5.84 -9.13
N ILE A 80 -2.46 -4.58 -9.53
CA ILE A 80 -3.49 -4.07 -10.44
C ILE A 80 -2.77 -3.45 -11.62
N GLY A 81 -3.19 -3.83 -12.83
CA GLY A 81 -2.61 -3.38 -14.08
C GLY A 81 -1.68 -4.43 -14.66
N GLU A 82 -1.01 -4.06 -15.76
CA GLU A 82 -0.12 -4.98 -16.47
C GLU A 82 1.11 -5.32 -15.63
N GLU A 83 1.33 -6.61 -15.41
CA GLU A 83 2.41 -7.08 -14.55
C GLU A 83 3.70 -7.24 -15.33
N ASP A 84 4.76 -6.61 -14.87
CA ASP A 84 6.11 -6.76 -15.40
C ASP A 84 6.85 -7.82 -14.58
N PRO A 85 7.60 -8.74 -15.23
CA PRO A 85 8.30 -9.81 -14.51
C PRO A 85 9.31 -9.34 -13.46
N GLN A 86 9.87 -8.13 -13.62
CA GLN A 86 10.89 -7.62 -12.71
C GLN A 86 10.32 -6.68 -11.63
N VAL A 87 9.42 -5.79 -12.02
CA VAL A 87 8.96 -4.72 -11.13
C VAL A 87 7.50 -4.89 -10.67
N GLY A 88 6.79 -5.88 -11.19
CA GLY A 88 5.40 -6.14 -10.82
C GLY A 88 4.43 -5.23 -11.55
N ALA A 89 3.25 -5.02 -10.96
CA ALA A 89 2.19 -4.19 -11.52
C ALA A 89 2.35 -2.72 -11.09
N PRO A 90 1.73 -1.77 -11.81
CA PRO A 90 1.83 -0.35 -11.46
C PRO A 90 1.19 0.01 -10.12
N THR A 91 0.15 -0.71 -9.72
CA THR A 91 -0.56 -0.50 -8.46
C THR A 91 -0.57 -1.79 -7.66
N GLN A 92 -0.49 -1.67 -6.36
CA GLN A 92 -0.58 -2.81 -5.46
C GLN A 92 -1.81 -2.68 -4.58
N MET A 93 -2.43 -3.81 -4.26
CA MET A 93 -3.67 -3.88 -3.51
C MET A 93 -3.52 -4.87 -2.36
N GLY A 94 -4.02 -4.49 -1.19
CA GLY A 94 -4.19 -5.40 -0.08
C GLY A 94 -5.66 -5.58 0.23
N VAL A 95 -6.12 -6.81 0.31
CA VAL A 95 -7.46 -7.16 0.78
C VAL A 95 -7.29 -7.74 2.18
N PHE A 96 -7.72 -6.96 3.17
CA PHE A 96 -7.60 -7.33 4.59
C PHE A 96 -8.94 -7.89 5.07
N THR A 97 -8.92 -9.06 5.65
CA THR A 97 -10.09 -9.70 6.21
C THR A 97 -9.91 -9.89 7.70
N LYS A 98 -10.86 -9.42 8.50
CA LYS A 98 -10.79 -9.50 9.95
C LYS A 98 -10.85 -10.96 10.39
N CYS A 99 -9.92 -11.34 11.27
CA CYS A 99 -9.92 -12.68 11.86
C CYS A 99 -11.08 -12.81 12.83
N VAL A 100 -11.65 -14.01 12.86
CA VAL A 100 -12.79 -14.33 13.73
C VAL A 100 -12.31 -14.73 15.12
#